data_9d0de541b351575d14a9c4e7af338816
#
_entry.id   9d0de541b351575d14a9c4e7af338816
#
_cell.length_a   1.000
_cell.length_b   1.000
_cell.length_c   1.000
_cell.angle_alpha   90.00
_cell.angle_beta   90.00
_cell.angle_gamma   90.00
#
_symmetry.space_group_name_H-M   'P 1'
#
loop_
_entity.id
_entity.type
_entity.pdbx_description
1 polymer ?
#
loop_
_entity_poly.entity_id
_entity_poly.type
_entity_poly.pdbx_seq_one_letter_code
_entity_poly.pdbx_strand_id
1 'polypeptide(L)'
;RLSKFALDVMFNAKTTEWKLSYDGRNEEPVTLPVKFPLLLAQGVEGIAVGLSSKILPHNFNEICDAAVNYLHGEEFNLYPDFPTSGYVDVSRYNDGMRGGNVKVRAKIEKLDNKTLVITEIPFGKNTQTLIDSILKANDKGKIKIRKVEDVTAANAEIHIHLAPGTSGDKTIDALYAFTDCEVSISPNCCVVENNKPHFLTVSDVLKRSVERTKHLLKMELEIRRAELQEQLFFASLEKIFIEKRIYKEKQFEQAPDLDTTVAFIDSKLEPYKKDFVREVKREDILRLLEIKMQRILKFNKDKADELMARISEEIVKIEKDLENIVQVAVNWYNMIKAKYGANYPRLTEIRSFDTIEAAKVVEANEKLYINRADGFIGTGLKHDEFVENCSDIDDVIIFYRDGTYKVTRVADKLF
;
A
#
# COMPACT_ATOMS: atom_id res chain seq x y z
N ARG A 1 16.88 -4.69 -9.62
CA ARG A 1 16.64 -3.38 -10.26
C ARG A 1 15.35 -2.79 -9.71
N LEU A 2 15.32 -1.47 -9.55
CA LEU A 2 14.09 -0.75 -9.21
C LEU A 2 13.09 -0.81 -10.38
N SER A 3 11.80 -0.91 -10.06
CA SER A 3 10.74 -0.81 -11.06
C SER A 3 10.62 0.61 -11.61
N LYS A 4 10.04 0.78 -12.80
CA LYS A 4 9.75 2.12 -13.36
C LYS A 4 8.81 2.91 -12.44
N PHE A 5 7.84 2.23 -11.83
CA PHE A 5 6.95 2.84 -10.85
C PHE A 5 7.72 3.42 -9.65
N ALA A 6 8.65 2.65 -9.08
CA ALA A 6 9.45 3.12 -7.95
C ALA A 6 10.28 4.37 -8.33
N LEU A 7 10.87 4.41 -9.53
CA LEU A 7 11.63 5.57 -10.01
C LEU A 7 10.75 6.82 -10.18
N ASP A 8 9.53 6.66 -10.66
CA ASP A 8 8.62 7.81 -10.87
C ASP A 8 8.07 8.37 -9.56
N VAL A 9 7.88 7.50 -8.55
CA VAL A 9 7.07 7.82 -7.37
C VAL A 9 7.88 8.04 -6.11
N MET A 10 9.06 7.37 -5.97
CA MET A 10 9.76 7.29 -4.68
C MET A 10 11.02 8.15 -4.61
N PHE A 11 11.57 8.59 -5.73
CA PHE A 11 12.89 9.23 -5.75
C PHE A 11 12.87 10.60 -6.38
N ASN A 12 13.31 11.59 -5.63
CA ASN A 12 13.66 12.91 -6.11
C ASN A 12 14.72 13.51 -5.17
N ALA A 13 15.97 13.57 -5.59
CA ALA A 13 17.07 14.02 -4.75
C ALA A 13 16.87 15.47 -4.24
N LYS A 14 16.17 16.33 -5.01
CA LYS A 14 15.95 17.74 -4.67
C LYS A 14 14.90 17.95 -3.58
N THR A 15 13.97 17.00 -3.41
CA THR A 15 12.93 17.06 -2.37
C THR A 15 13.21 16.08 -1.22
N THR A 16 14.34 15.38 -1.24
CA THR A 16 14.77 14.47 -0.19
C THR A 16 15.51 15.25 0.89
N GLU A 17 15.16 14.99 2.15
CA GLU A 17 15.93 15.43 3.30
C GLU A 17 17.07 14.44 3.54
N TRP A 18 18.30 14.94 3.50
CA TRP A 18 19.51 14.15 3.63
C TRP A 18 20.15 14.34 5.00
N LYS A 19 20.72 13.28 5.54
CA LYS A 19 21.58 13.32 6.75
C LYS A 19 22.86 12.54 6.49
N LEU A 20 23.91 12.83 7.24
CA LEU A 20 25.15 12.06 7.18
C LEU A 20 24.89 10.63 7.69
N SER A 21 25.50 9.65 7.00
CA SER A 21 25.55 8.26 7.44
C SER A 21 26.29 8.13 8.78
N TYR A 22 26.15 6.98 9.45
CA TYR A 22 26.78 6.74 10.75
C TYR A 22 28.30 7.00 10.74
N ASP A 23 29.00 6.69 9.66
CA ASP A 23 30.43 6.90 9.49
C ASP A 23 30.81 8.29 8.95
N GLY A 24 29.82 9.14 8.64
CA GLY A 24 29.99 10.49 8.11
C GLY A 24 30.54 10.58 6.70
N ARG A 25 30.66 9.45 5.98
CA ARG A 25 31.29 9.41 4.63
C ARG A 25 30.30 9.64 3.51
N ASN A 26 29.05 9.31 3.73
CA ASN A 26 28.00 9.39 2.72
C ASN A 26 26.77 10.11 3.29
N GLU A 27 25.91 10.57 2.42
CA GLU A 27 24.59 11.07 2.79
C GLU A 27 23.55 9.96 2.59
N GLU A 28 22.62 9.83 3.52
CA GLU A 28 21.48 8.93 3.45
C GLU A 28 20.16 9.69 3.63
N PRO A 29 19.09 9.29 2.97
CA PRO A 29 17.80 9.96 3.11
C PRO A 29 17.23 9.71 4.52
N VAL A 30 16.69 10.75 5.16
CA VAL A 30 15.91 10.61 6.40
C VAL A 30 14.63 9.82 6.11
N THR A 31 13.92 10.23 5.05
CA THR A 31 12.78 9.50 4.48
C THR A 31 12.76 9.72 2.98
N LEU A 32 12.25 8.74 2.23
CA LEU A 32 12.06 8.92 0.79
C LEU A 32 10.86 9.84 0.50
N PRO A 33 10.93 10.69 -0.54
CA PRO A 33 9.86 11.59 -0.94
C PRO A 33 8.80 10.83 -1.77
N VAL A 34 8.10 9.89 -1.15
CA VAL A 34 7.11 9.03 -1.82
C VAL A 34 5.84 9.80 -2.12
N LYS A 35 5.45 9.86 -3.40
CA LYS A 35 4.26 10.55 -3.91
C LYS A 35 3.10 9.59 -4.22
N PHE A 36 2.89 8.60 -3.35
CA PHE A 36 1.82 7.61 -3.46
C PHE A 36 1.62 6.92 -2.10
N PRO A 37 0.39 6.51 -1.72
CA PRO A 37 0.13 5.78 -0.47
C PRO A 37 0.64 4.33 -0.51
N LEU A 38 1.95 4.13 -0.66
CA LEU A 38 2.59 2.83 -0.86
C LEU A 38 2.35 1.89 0.32
N LEU A 39 2.28 2.43 1.54
CA LEU A 39 1.97 1.69 2.77
C LEU A 39 0.64 0.93 2.66
N LEU A 40 -0.39 1.57 2.07
CA LEU A 40 -1.69 0.96 1.88
C LEU A 40 -1.71 -0.04 0.71
N ALA A 41 -0.98 0.24 -0.37
CA ALA A 41 -0.93 -0.65 -1.52
C ALA A 41 -0.24 -1.98 -1.21
N GLN A 42 0.85 -1.95 -0.45
CA GLN A 42 1.62 -3.15 -0.12
C GLN A 42 1.12 -3.85 1.14
N GLY A 43 0.51 -3.10 2.05
CA GLY A 43 0.30 -3.57 3.41
C GLY A 43 1.61 -3.71 4.18
N VAL A 44 1.53 -3.83 5.48
CA VAL A 44 2.67 -4.01 6.38
C VAL A 44 2.28 -4.85 7.58
N GLU A 45 3.13 -5.78 7.95
CA GLU A 45 3.04 -6.50 9.21
C GLU A 45 4.38 -6.44 9.93
N GLY A 46 4.35 -6.04 11.20
CA GLY A 46 5.55 -5.95 12.02
C GLY A 46 5.24 -5.96 13.49
N ILE A 47 6.18 -6.50 14.28
CA ILE A 47 6.10 -6.60 15.72
C ILE A 47 7.32 -5.91 16.33
N ALA A 48 7.09 -5.03 17.27
CA ALA A 48 8.11 -4.37 18.06
C ALA A 48 7.83 -4.56 19.55
N VAL A 49 8.72 -4.11 20.42
CA VAL A 49 8.49 -4.17 21.87
C VAL A 49 7.35 -3.23 22.26
N GLY A 50 6.24 -3.80 22.74
CA GLY A 50 5.05 -3.06 23.16
C GLY A 50 4.16 -2.53 22.03
N LEU A 51 4.54 -2.68 20.77
CA LEU A 51 3.80 -2.22 19.60
C LEU A 51 3.75 -3.29 18.49
N SER A 52 2.66 -3.30 17.75
CA SER A 52 2.54 -4.08 16.52
C SER A 52 1.78 -3.29 15.48
N SER A 53 2.08 -3.54 14.21
CA SER A 53 1.32 -3.00 13.09
C SER A 53 0.89 -4.13 12.18
N LYS A 54 -0.36 -4.08 11.72
CA LYS A 54 -0.89 -4.98 10.69
C LYS A 54 -1.84 -4.20 9.79
N ILE A 55 -1.28 -3.63 8.73
CA ILE A 55 -2.00 -2.89 7.70
C ILE A 55 -2.19 -3.84 6.52
N LEU A 56 -3.44 -4.08 6.16
CA LEU A 56 -3.77 -4.96 5.05
C LEU A 56 -3.51 -4.26 3.71
N PRO A 57 -3.14 -5.01 2.65
CA PRO A 57 -2.97 -4.44 1.32
C PRO A 57 -4.30 -4.02 0.70
N HIS A 58 -4.28 -2.97 -0.12
CA HIS A 58 -5.44 -2.42 -0.83
C HIS A 58 -5.15 -2.29 -2.32
N ASN A 59 -6.21 -2.28 -3.11
CA ASN A 59 -6.10 -2.19 -4.56
C ASN A 59 -5.49 -0.86 -5.03
N PHE A 60 -4.55 -0.94 -5.95
CA PHE A 60 -3.83 0.22 -6.50
C PHE A 60 -4.77 1.25 -7.15
N ASN A 61 -5.73 0.79 -7.96
CA ASN A 61 -6.66 1.66 -8.67
C ASN A 61 -7.63 2.34 -7.70
N GLU A 62 -8.13 1.58 -6.70
CA GLU A 62 -9.04 2.09 -5.68
C GLU A 62 -8.34 3.13 -4.78
N ILE A 63 -7.05 2.96 -4.48
CA ILE A 63 -6.25 3.96 -3.78
C ILE A 63 -6.15 5.25 -4.60
N CYS A 64 -5.91 5.16 -5.91
CA CYS A 64 -5.87 6.34 -6.77
C CYS A 64 -7.23 7.06 -6.82
N ASP A 65 -8.33 6.30 -6.94
CA ASP A 65 -9.69 6.87 -6.96
C ASP A 65 -10.04 7.52 -5.62
N ALA A 66 -9.75 6.85 -4.51
CA ALA A 66 -9.96 7.40 -3.18
C ALA A 66 -9.14 8.67 -2.92
N ALA A 67 -7.90 8.73 -3.43
CA ALA A 67 -7.07 9.93 -3.36
C ALA A 67 -7.68 11.11 -4.15
N VAL A 68 -8.21 10.85 -5.35
CA VAL A 68 -8.89 11.85 -6.17
C VAL A 68 -10.18 12.32 -5.50
N ASN A 69 -11.01 11.40 -4.99
CA ASN A 69 -12.24 11.72 -4.27
C ASN A 69 -11.94 12.60 -3.04
N TYR A 70 -10.93 12.24 -2.24
CA TYR A 70 -10.50 13.06 -1.11
C TYR A 70 -10.10 14.48 -1.53
N LEU A 71 -9.34 14.63 -2.63
CA LEU A 71 -8.91 15.94 -3.15
C LEU A 71 -10.08 16.80 -3.63
N HIS A 72 -11.16 16.17 -4.07
CA HIS A 72 -12.42 16.86 -4.43
C HIS A 72 -13.33 17.11 -3.23
N GLY A 73 -13.00 16.61 -2.04
CA GLY A 73 -13.83 16.71 -0.84
C GLY A 73 -14.98 15.68 -0.82
N GLU A 74 -14.90 14.62 -1.61
CA GLU A 74 -15.88 13.55 -1.70
C GLU A 74 -15.56 12.42 -0.72
N GLU A 75 -16.59 11.66 -0.35
CA GLU A 75 -16.43 10.48 0.48
C GLU A 75 -15.78 9.32 -0.30
N PHE A 76 -15.04 8.50 0.39
CA PHE A 76 -14.44 7.28 -0.16
C PHE A 76 -14.42 6.17 0.86
N ASN A 77 -14.37 4.93 0.37
CA ASN A 77 -14.16 3.73 1.18
C ASN A 77 -13.04 2.90 0.54
N LEU A 78 -12.15 2.36 1.38
CA LEU A 78 -11.10 1.45 0.95
C LEU A 78 -11.24 0.13 1.70
N TYR A 79 -11.29 -0.95 0.94
CA TYR A 79 -11.34 -2.31 1.48
C TYR A 79 -10.11 -3.11 1.05
N PRO A 80 -9.65 -4.05 1.89
CA PRO A 80 -8.52 -4.88 1.56
C PRO A 80 -8.66 -5.60 0.21
N ASP A 81 -7.54 -5.74 -0.49
CA ASP A 81 -7.40 -6.52 -1.72
C ASP A 81 -6.13 -7.36 -1.60
N PHE A 82 -6.28 -8.68 -1.62
CA PHE A 82 -5.18 -9.60 -1.33
C PHE A 82 -4.58 -10.17 -2.62
N PRO A 83 -3.25 -10.29 -2.71
CA PRO A 83 -2.59 -10.86 -3.88
C PRO A 83 -2.91 -12.35 -4.09
N THR A 84 -3.43 -13.02 -3.07
CA THR A 84 -3.87 -14.43 -3.13
C THR A 84 -5.30 -14.60 -3.61
N SER A 85 -5.99 -13.50 -3.96
CA SER A 85 -7.40 -13.49 -4.39
C SER A 85 -8.36 -13.99 -3.29
N GLY A 86 -9.35 -14.80 -3.62
CA GLY A 86 -10.34 -15.35 -2.68
C GLY A 86 -11.49 -14.41 -2.36
N TYR A 87 -12.22 -14.74 -1.32
CA TYR A 87 -13.36 -13.96 -0.85
C TYR A 87 -13.03 -13.25 0.47
N VAL A 88 -13.54 -12.04 0.65
CA VAL A 88 -13.39 -11.28 1.90
C VAL A 88 -14.73 -10.73 2.40
N ASP A 89 -14.99 -10.91 3.69
CA ASP A 89 -16.07 -10.24 4.41
C ASP A 89 -15.48 -9.07 5.20
N VAL A 90 -15.89 -7.87 4.82
CA VAL A 90 -15.43 -6.60 5.39
C VAL A 90 -16.44 -5.96 6.34
N SER A 91 -17.54 -6.64 6.67
CA SER A 91 -18.63 -6.11 7.50
C SER A 91 -18.17 -5.60 8.87
N ARG A 92 -17.07 -6.13 9.39
CA ARG A 92 -16.46 -5.75 10.66
C ARG A 92 -15.06 -5.14 10.50
N TYR A 93 -14.72 -4.66 9.32
CA TYR A 93 -13.37 -4.14 9.02
C TYR A 93 -12.96 -2.93 9.87
N ASN A 94 -13.92 -2.07 10.22
CA ASN A 94 -13.71 -0.88 11.04
C ASN A 94 -12.55 0.01 10.54
N ASP A 95 -12.49 0.21 9.22
CA ASP A 95 -11.47 1.05 8.55
C ASP A 95 -10.02 0.73 8.99
N GLY A 96 -9.73 -0.56 9.23
CA GLY A 96 -8.39 -1.03 9.62
C GLY A 96 -7.94 -0.73 11.05
N MET A 97 -8.82 -0.18 11.89
CA MET A 97 -8.50 0.08 13.29
C MET A 97 -8.43 -1.21 14.11
N ARG A 98 -7.69 -1.13 15.21
CA ARG A 98 -7.65 -2.17 16.25
C ARG A 98 -9.06 -2.48 16.76
N GLY A 99 -9.39 -3.76 16.85
CA GLY A 99 -10.73 -4.27 17.18
C GLY A 99 -11.61 -4.54 15.95
N GLY A 100 -11.20 -4.07 14.76
CA GLY A 100 -11.76 -4.51 13.50
C GLY A 100 -11.35 -5.95 13.16
N ASN A 101 -12.09 -6.56 12.24
CA ASN A 101 -11.85 -7.91 11.77
C ASN A 101 -12.30 -8.08 10.34
N VAL A 102 -11.56 -8.81 9.55
CA VAL A 102 -11.98 -9.30 8.23
C VAL A 102 -11.88 -10.80 8.21
N LYS A 103 -12.87 -11.46 7.58
CA LYS A 103 -12.82 -12.88 7.31
C LYS A 103 -12.43 -13.09 5.86
N VAL A 104 -11.47 -13.97 5.63
CA VAL A 104 -10.99 -14.32 4.28
C VAL A 104 -11.27 -15.79 4.04
N ARG A 105 -11.91 -16.12 2.92
CA ARG A 105 -12.20 -17.49 2.50
C ARG A 105 -11.47 -17.87 1.24
N ALA A 106 -11.02 -19.12 1.21
CA ALA A 106 -10.55 -19.78 0.01
C ALA A 106 -11.69 -19.85 -1.03
N LYS A 107 -11.33 -19.82 -2.30
CA LYS A 107 -12.28 -20.13 -3.37
C LYS A 107 -12.32 -21.63 -3.60
N ILE A 108 -13.47 -22.24 -3.27
CA ILE A 108 -13.72 -23.67 -3.37
C ILE A 108 -14.83 -23.90 -4.38
N GLU A 109 -14.56 -24.69 -5.40
CA GLU A 109 -15.49 -25.02 -6.47
C GLU A 109 -15.68 -26.53 -6.55
N LYS A 110 -16.84 -26.98 -7.03
CA LYS A 110 -17.08 -28.39 -7.33
C LYS A 110 -16.55 -28.68 -8.72
N LEU A 111 -15.52 -29.52 -8.81
CA LEU A 111 -15.03 -30.01 -10.10
C LEU A 111 -15.98 -31.08 -10.65
N ASP A 112 -16.42 -31.98 -9.78
CA ASP A 112 -17.44 -33.00 -10.05
C ASP A 112 -18.18 -33.38 -8.76
N ASN A 113 -19.03 -34.42 -8.82
CA ASN A 113 -19.81 -34.88 -7.68
C ASN A 113 -18.96 -35.51 -6.55
N LYS A 114 -17.67 -35.75 -6.77
CA LYS A 114 -16.76 -36.46 -5.85
C LYS A 114 -15.51 -35.65 -5.54
N THR A 115 -15.28 -34.54 -6.22
CA THR A 115 -14.06 -33.77 -6.13
C THR A 115 -14.36 -32.27 -5.99
N LEU A 116 -13.81 -31.67 -4.93
CA LEU A 116 -13.75 -30.22 -4.77
C LEU A 116 -12.35 -29.73 -5.18
N VAL A 117 -12.27 -28.53 -5.71
CA VAL A 117 -11.02 -27.89 -6.05
C VAL A 117 -10.91 -26.53 -5.33
N ILE A 118 -9.77 -26.27 -4.71
CA ILE A 118 -9.40 -24.96 -4.16
C ILE A 118 -8.48 -24.31 -5.17
N THR A 119 -8.91 -23.18 -5.73
CA THR A 119 -8.19 -22.43 -6.76
C THR A 119 -7.52 -21.16 -6.21
N GLU A 120 -8.00 -20.66 -5.07
CA GLU A 120 -7.47 -19.46 -4.41
C GLU A 120 -7.42 -19.71 -2.91
N ILE A 121 -6.28 -19.36 -2.29
CA ILE A 121 -6.03 -19.63 -0.87
C ILE A 121 -6.19 -18.36 -0.04
N PRO A 122 -6.58 -18.45 1.25
CA PRO A 122 -6.69 -17.28 2.12
C PRO A 122 -5.36 -16.57 2.32
N PHE A 123 -5.42 -15.24 2.40
CA PHE A 123 -4.24 -14.42 2.66
C PHE A 123 -3.51 -14.83 3.96
N GLY A 124 -2.19 -14.92 3.89
CA GLY A 124 -1.33 -15.32 5.00
C GLY A 124 -1.18 -16.84 5.19
N LYS A 125 -1.78 -17.65 4.31
CA LYS A 125 -1.62 -19.10 4.27
C LYS A 125 -0.87 -19.51 3.00
N ASN A 126 -0.22 -20.67 3.06
CA ASN A 126 0.34 -21.34 1.88
C ASN A 126 -0.35 -22.68 1.64
N THR A 127 -0.15 -23.29 0.49
CA THR A 127 -0.79 -24.54 0.10
C THR A 127 -0.54 -25.64 1.12
N GLN A 128 0.70 -25.80 1.60
CA GLN A 128 1.06 -26.82 2.56
C GLN A 128 0.34 -26.66 3.91
N THR A 129 0.33 -25.43 4.48
CA THR A 129 -0.35 -25.18 5.75
C THR A 129 -1.86 -25.40 5.65
N LEU A 130 -2.44 -25.09 4.49
CA LEU A 130 -3.86 -25.32 4.23
C LEU A 130 -4.16 -26.82 4.15
N ILE A 131 -3.37 -27.58 3.41
CA ILE A 131 -3.50 -29.05 3.30
C ILE A 131 -3.35 -29.70 4.68
N ASP A 132 -2.34 -29.31 5.46
CA ASP A 132 -2.13 -29.84 6.81
C ASP A 132 -3.32 -29.55 7.73
N SER A 133 -3.93 -28.39 7.60
CA SER A 133 -5.16 -28.01 8.33
C SER A 133 -6.35 -28.92 7.95
N ILE A 134 -6.52 -29.19 6.64
CA ILE A 134 -7.57 -30.07 6.11
C ILE A 134 -7.35 -31.51 6.60
N LEU A 135 -6.14 -32.06 6.51
CA LEU A 135 -5.82 -33.40 6.99
C LEU A 135 -6.06 -33.52 8.49
N LYS A 136 -5.63 -32.55 9.30
CA LYS A 136 -5.91 -32.53 10.75
C LYS A 136 -7.40 -32.53 11.06
N ALA A 137 -8.23 -31.83 10.29
CA ALA A 137 -9.68 -31.83 10.48
C ALA A 137 -10.29 -33.18 10.09
N ASN A 138 -9.78 -33.83 9.06
CA ASN A 138 -10.19 -35.20 8.68
C ASN A 138 -9.79 -36.23 9.74
N ASP A 139 -8.57 -36.19 10.26
CA ASP A 139 -8.10 -37.10 11.30
C ASP A 139 -8.89 -36.96 12.60
N LYS A 140 -9.38 -35.75 12.91
CA LYS A 140 -10.30 -35.48 14.02
C LYS A 140 -11.75 -35.86 13.72
N GLY A 141 -12.04 -36.40 12.54
CA GLY A 141 -13.39 -36.80 12.14
C GLY A 141 -14.37 -35.65 11.92
N LYS A 142 -13.94 -34.40 11.83
CA LYS A 142 -14.80 -33.23 11.61
C LYS A 142 -15.25 -33.07 10.16
N ILE A 143 -14.47 -33.61 9.24
CA ILE A 143 -14.77 -33.72 7.81
C ILE A 143 -14.50 -35.16 7.33
N LYS A 144 -15.15 -35.57 6.25
CA LYS A 144 -14.93 -36.90 5.65
C LYS A 144 -14.43 -36.75 4.24
N ILE A 145 -13.12 -36.81 4.09
CA ILE A 145 -12.44 -36.81 2.79
C ILE A 145 -11.66 -38.11 2.58
N ARG A 146 -11.51 -38.50 1.33
CA ARG A 146 -10.73 -39.69 0.95
C ARG A 146 -9.27 -39.37 0.76
N LYS A 147 -8.98 -38.27 0.06
CA LYS A 147 -7.60 -37.86 -0.34
C LYS A 147 -7.56 -36.38 -0.61
N VAL A 148 -6.42 -35.77 -0.38
CA VAL A 148 -6.06 -34.40 -0.83
C VAL A 148 -4.87 -34.52 -1.75
N GLU A 149 -4.89 -33.84 -2.89
CA GLU A 149 -3.81 -33.77 -3.87
C GLU A 149 -3.44 -32.32 -4.12
N ASP A 150 -2.15 -32.01 -4.00
CA ASP A 150 -1.60 -30.73 -4.39
C ASP A 150 -1.17 -30.79 -5.87
N VAL A 151 -1.87 -30.07 -6.71
CA VAL A 151 -1.63 -29.95 -8.16
C VAL A 151 -1.12 -28.54 -8.52
N THR A 152 -0.75 -27.76 -7.48
CA THR A 152 -0.27 -26.39 -7.60
C THR A 152 0.93 -26.30 -8.57
N ALA A 153 0.79 -25.42 -9.55
CA ALA A 153 1.86 -25.07 -10.49
C ALA A 153 2.13 -23.55 -10.44
N ALA A 154 1.73 -22.80 -11.46
CA ALA A 154 1.81 -21.35 -11.44
C ALA A 154 0.76 -20.72 -10.52
N ASN A 155 -0.41 -21.34 -10.43
CA ASN A 155 -1.51 -20.95 -9.55
C ASN A 155 -1.79 -22.05 -8.55
N ALA A 156 -2.35 -21.69 -7.39
CA ALA A 156 -2.76 -22.66 -6.38
C ALA A 156 -3.88 -23.55 -6.93
N GLU A 157 -3.73 -24.87 -6.78
CA GLU A 157 -4.73 -25.84 -7.18
C GLU A 157 -4.64 -27.06 -6.26
N ILE A 158 -5.66 -27.24 -5.39
CA ILE A 158 -5.71 -28.36 -4.44
C ILE A 158 -6.99 -29.12 -4.67
N HIS A 159 -6.87 -30.40 -5.00
CA HIS A 159 -8.00 -31.30 -5.21
C HIS A 159 -8.33 -32.06 -3.93
N ILE A 160 -9.61 -32.03 -3.53
CA ILE A 160 -10.13 -32.72 -2.35
C ILE A 160 -11.13 -33.77 -2.83
N HIS A 161 -10.76 -35.04 -2.71
CA HIS A 161 -11.61 -36.17 -3.06
C HIS A 161 -12.51 -36.54 -1.89
N LEU A 162 -13.82 -36.46 -2.11
CA LEU A 162 -14.85 -36.74 -1.10
C LEU A 162 -14.97 -38.24 -0.84
N ALA A 163 -15.36 -38.59 0.39
CA ALA A 163 -15.76 -39.94 0.73
C ALA A 163 -17.12 -40.27 0.07
N PRO A 164 -17.40 -41.54 -0.25
CA PRO A 164 -18.69 -41.95 -0.80
C PRO A 164 -19.87 -41.54 0.11
N GLY A 165 -20.92 -40.97 -0.50
CA GLY A 165 -22.12 -40.55 0.21
C GLY A 165 -22.03 -39.17 0.89
N THR A 166 -20.93 -38.45 0.74
CA THR A 166 -20.73 -37.11 1.33
C THR A 166 -21.29 -36.03 0.40
N SER A 167 -21.99 -35.05 0.94
CA SER A 167 -22.48 -33.89 0.19
C SER A 167 -21.37 -32.85 0.01
N GLY A 168 -21.10 -32.43 -1.23
CA GLY A 168 -20.07 -31.42 -1.54
C GLY A 168 -20.36 -30.09 -0.84
N ASP A 169 -21.62 -29.63 -0.78
CA ASP A 169 -21.98 -28.35 -0.14
C ASP A 169 -21.72 -28.38 1.37
N LYS A 170 -22.15 -29.44 2.06
CA LYS A 170 -21.86 -29.62 3.49
C LYS A 170 -20.36 -29.68 3.77
N THR A 171 -19.60 -30.31 2.87
CA THR A 171 -18.15 -30.40 3.02
C THR A 171 -17.49 -29.04 2.83
N ILE A 172 -17.97 -28.22 1.90
CA ILE A 172 -17.46 -26.84 1.72
C ILE A 172 -17.70 -26.03 3.00
N ASP A 173 -18.91 -26.09 3.57
CA ASP A 173 -19.21 -25.41 4.82
C ASP A 173 -18.35 -25.92 5.98
N ALA A 174 -18.15 -27.25 6.07
CA ALA A 174 -17.28 -27.85 7.08
C ALA A 174 -15.81 -27.45 6.89
N LEU A 175 -15.32 -27.33 5.66
CA LEU A 175 -13.96 -26.83 5.37
C LEU A 175 -13.80 -25.37 5.87
N TYR A 176 -14.78 -24.51 5.66
CA TYR A 176 -14.75 -23.15 6.20
C TYR A 176 -14.85 -23.11 7.73
N ALA A 177 -15.63 -24.00 8.34
CA ALA A 177 -15.84 -24.01 9.79
C ALA A 177 -14.65 -24.60 10.56
N PHE A 178 -13.94 -25.60 10.03
CA PHE A 178 -12.97 -26.40 10.78
C PHE A 178 -11.55 -26.35 10.26
N THR A 179 -11.28 -25.66 9.15
CA THR A 179 -9.96 -25.59 8.55
C THR A 179 -9.52 -24.16 8.27
N ASP A 180 -8.29 -24.00 7.84
CA ASP A 180 -7.75 -22.70 7.41
C ASP A 180 -8.33 -22.21 6.07
N CYS A 181 -9.37 -22.86 5.52
CA CYS A 181 -10.11 -22.34 4.37
C CYS A 181 -10.87 -21.05 4.68
N GLU A 182 -11.21 -20.77 5.95
CA GLU A 182 -11.62 -19.45 6.44
C GLU A 182 -10.62 -18.99 7.50
N VAL A 183 -10.10 -17.77 7.33
CA VAL A 183 -9.16 -17.14 8.27
C VAL A 183 -9.71 -15.80 8.71
N SER A 184 -9.62 -15.54 10.01
CA SER A 184 -9.98 -14.26 10.61
C SER A 184 -8.71 -13.42 10.80
N ILE A 185 -8.69 -12.21 10.25
CA ILE A 185 -7.55 -11.28 10.31
C ILE A 185 -7.98 -10.01 11.03
N SER A 186 -7.28 -9.68 12.12
CA SER A 186 -7.50 -8.45 12.87
C SER A 186 -6.47 -7.40 12.46
N PRO A 187 -6.87 -6.31 11.79
CA PRO A 187 -5.99 -5.23 11.45
C PRO A 187 -5.59 -4.41 12.68
N ASN A 188 -4.47 -3.73 12.60
CA ASN A 188 -4.01 -2.78 13.59
C ASN A 188 -3.11 -1.76 12.89
N CYS A 189 -3.70 -0.66 12.44
CA CYS A 189 -2.97 0.36 11.71
C CYS A 189 -2.19 1.26 12.69
N CYS A 190 -0.95 0.87 12.98
CA CYS A 190 -0.01 1.65 13.76
C CYS A 190 1.11 2.15 12.85
N VAL A 191 1.28 3.46 12.76
CA VAL A 191 2.32 4.13 11.95
C VAL A 191 3.19 5.00 12.84
N VAL A 192 4.41 5.29 12.40
CA VAL A 192 5.31 6.22 13.06
C VAL A 192 5.35 7.52 12.26
N GLU A 193 5.02 8.63 12.92
CA GLU A 193 5.09 9.98 12.36
C GLU A 193 5.80 10.89 13.38
N ASN A 194 6.79 11.65 12.94
CA ASN A 194 7.60 12.52 13.81
C ASN A 194 8.17 11.79 15.04
N ASN A 195 8.68 10.58 14.83
CA ASN A 195 9.25 9.69 15.85
C ASN A 195 8.24 9.27 16.96
N LYS A 196 6.94 9.36 16.70
CA LYS A 196 5.89 8.93 17.64
C LYS A 196 4.95 7.94 16.96
N PRO A 197 4.51 6.88 17.68
CA PRO A 197 3.51 5.97 17.16
C PRO A 197 2.12 6.62 17.14
N HIS A 198 1.39 6.40 16.06
CA HIS A 198 0.01 6.83 15.89
C HIS A 198 -0.85 5.64 15.45
N PHE A 199 -2.00 5.48 16.10
CA PHE A 199 -3.02 4.52 15.73
C PHE A 199 -4.05 5.26 14.89
N LEU A 200 -4.12 4.92 13.61
CA LEU A 200 -4.90 5.63 12.60
C LEU A 200 -5.89 4.69 11.92
N THR A 201 -6.89 5.27 11.27
CA THR A 201 -7.69 4.54 10.28
C THR A 201 -6.93 4.44 8.96
N VAL A 202 -7.32 3.52 8.08
CA VAL A 202 -6.81 3.44 6.71
C VAL A 202 -7.14 4.73 5.94
N SER A 203 -8.33 5.28 6.17
CA SER A 203 -8.74 6.56 5.59
C SER A 203 -7.84 7.71 6.04
N ASP A 204 -7.42 7.75 7.31
CA ASP A 204 -6.51 8.80 7.81
C ASP A 204 -5.10 8.65 7.21
N VAL A 205 -4.61 7.42 7.06
CA VAL A 205 -3.32 7.15 6.40
C VAL A 205 -3.37 7.60 4.93
N LEU A 206 -4.48 7.34 4.22
CA LEU A 206 -4.66 7.83 2.86
C LEU A 206 -4.61 9.36 2.82
N LYS A 207 -5.43 10.05 3.64
CA LYS A 207 -5.48 11.51 3.69
C LYS A 207 -4.11 12.12 3.92
N ARG A 208 -3.38 11.63 4.92
CA ARG A 208 -2.00 12.10 5.23
C ARG A 208 -1.04 11.86 4.07
N SER A 209 -1.12 10.69 3.42
CA SER A 209 -0.29 10.38 2.25
C SER A 209 -0.61 11.28 1.05
N VAL A 210 -1.88 11.62 0.83
CA VAL A 210 -2.31 12.52 -0.23
C VAL A 210 -1.85 13.95 0.04
N GLU A 211 -1.99 14.45 1.28
CA GLU A 211 -1.48 15.77 1.67
C GLU A 211 0.06 15.85 1.52
N ARG A 212 0.78 14.79 1.91
CA ARG A 212 2.24 14.72 1.68
C ARG A 212 2.58 14.73 0.17
N THR A 213 1.83 13.99 -0.64
CA THR A 213 2.00 13.99 -2.11
C THR A 213 1.81 15.39 -2.68
N LYS A 214 0.74 16.08 -2.29
CA LYS A 214 0.45 17.46 -2.69
C LYS A 214 1.58 18.42 -2.29
N HIS A 215 2.10 18.28 -1.07
CA HIS A 215 3.23 19.08 -0.58
C HIS A 215 4.51 18.83 -1.41
N LEU A 216 4.84 17.56 -1.70
CA LEU A 216 6.01 17.22 -2.50
C LEU A 216 5.90 17.74 -3.94
N LEU A 217 4.73 17.61 -4.57
CA LEU A 217 4.48 18.18 -5.90
C LEU A 217 4.64 19.71 -5.91
N LYS A 218 4.16 20.39 -4.87
CA LYS A 218 4.36 21.82 -4.70
C LYS A 218 5.85 22.19 -4.60
N MET A 219 6.60 21.47 -3.77
CA MET A 219 8.05 21.67 -3.64
C MET A 219 8.78 21.47 -4.99
N GLU A 220 8.42 20.43 -5.74
CA GLU A 220 9.00 20.18 -7.08
C GLU A 220 8.74 21.35 -8.03
N LEU A 221 7.55 21.90 -8.04
CA LEU A 221 7.18 23.07 -8.85
C LEU A 221 7.92 24.35 -8.40
N GLU A 222 8.04 24.57 -7.10
CA GLU A 222 8.77 25.72 -6.54
C GLU A 222 10.25 25.66 -6.90
N ILE A 223 10.89 24.50 -6.77
CA ILE A 223 12.28 24.27 -7.17
C ILE A 223 12.45 24.50 -8.68
N ARG A 224 11.55 23.94 -9.50
CA ARG A 224 11.60 24.12 -10.94
C ARG A 224 11.43 25.59 -11.35
N ARG A 225 10.51 26.31 -10.70
CA ARG A 225 10.33 27.73 -10.92
C ARG A 225 11.62 28.52 -10.61
N ALA A 226 12.23 28.25 -9.46
CA ALA A 226 13.46 28.92 -9.06
C ALA A 226 14.62 28.64 -10.06
N GLU A 227 14.75 27.41 -10.53
CA GLU A 227 15.73 27.04 -11.56
C GLU A 227 15.50 27.77 -12.90
N LEU A 228 14.24 27.86 -13.32
CA LEU A 228 13.89 28.59 -14.54
C LEU A 228 14.10 30.09 -14.41
N GLN A 229 13.77 30.69 -13.28
CA GLN A 229 14.03 32.08 -12.98
C GLN A 229 15.53 32.40 -13.02
N GLU A 230 16.36 31.50 -12.46
CA GLU A 230 17.81 31.65 -12.52
C GLU A 230 18.36 31.48 -13.94
N GLN A 231 17.81 30.55 -14.73
CA GLN A 231 18.15 30.39 -16.14
C GLN A 231 17.78 31.62 -16.97
N LEU A 232 16.57 32.18 -16.75
CA LEU A 232 16.09 33.39 -17.42
C LEU A 232 16.96 34.60 -17.08
N PHE A 233 17.27 34.75 -15.79
CA PHE A 233 18.16 35.81 -15.30
C PHE A 233 19.52 35.77 -15.99
N PHE A 234 20.19 34.58 -15.99
CA PHE A 234 21.51 34.47 -16.60
C PHE A 234 21.46 34.61 -18.13
N ALA A 235 20.44 34.12 -18.80
CA ALA A 235 20.24 34.33 -20.24
C ALA A 235 20.04 35.80 -20.58
N SER A 236 19.36 36.58 -19.75
CA SER A 236 19.20 38.02 -19.91
C SER A 236 20.51 38.76 -19.72
N LEU A 237 21.30 38.40 -18.71
CA LEU A 237 22.64 38.97 -18.49
C LEU A 237 23.59 38.68 -19.67
N GLU A 238 23.64 37.41 -20.09
CA GLU A 238 24.48 37.00 -21.25
C GLU A 238 24.08 37.74 -22.51
N LYS A 239 22.79 37.88 -22.79
CA LYS A 239 22.28 38.62 -23.94
C LYS A 239 22.76 40.06 -23.92
N ILE A 240 22.57 40.80 -22.81
CA ILE A 240 23.00 42.19 -22.67
C ILE A 240 24.51 42.32 -22.81
N PHE A 241 25.31 41.45 -22.13
CA PHE A 241 26.77 41.46 -22.17
C PHE A 241 27.30 41.30 -23.61
N ILE A 242 26.68 40.41 -24.40
CA ILE A 242 27.10 40.14 -25.78
C ILE A 242 26.57 41.21 -26.75
N GLU A 243 25.31 41.58 -26.70
CA GLU A 243 24.68 42.58 -27.60
C GLU A 243 25.30 43.97 -27.45
N LYS A 244 25.56 44.36 -26.22
CA LYS A 244 26.18 45.67 -25.94
C LYS A 244 27.70 45.64 -26.10
N ARG A 245 28.26 44.47 -26.45
CA ARG A 245 29.69 44.24 -26.68
C ARG A 245 30.57 44.74 -25.51
N ILE A 246 30.10 44.61 -24.28
CA ILE A 246 30.79 45.09 -23.07
C ILE A 246 32.22 44.52 -23.00
N TYR A 247 32.41 43.30 -23.47
CA TYR A 247 33.68 42.61 -23.56
C TYR A 247 34.67 43.23 -24.59
N LYS A 248 34.26 44.18 -25.44
CA LYS A 248 35.11 44.87 -26.44
C LYS A 248 35.42 46.32 -26.06
N GLU A 249 34.96 46.79 -24.94
CA GLU A 249 35.23 48.14 -24.51
C GLU A 249 36.67 48.29 -24.02
N LYS A 250 37.35 49.40 -24.36
CA LYS A 250 38.76 49.64 -23.98
C LYS A 250 39.00 49.50 -22.48
N GLN A 251 38.08 49.93 -21.66
CA GLN A 251 38.16 49.82 -20.19
C GLN A 251 38.13 48.38 -19.70
N PHE A 252 37.45 47.48 -20.42
CA PHE A 252 37.47 46.05 -20.15
C PHE A 252 38.82 45.42 -20.51
N GLU A 253 39.36 45.77 -21.70
CA GLU A 253 40.64 45.23 -22.18
C GLU A 253 41.84 45.76 -21.40
N GLN A 254 41.76 46.95 -20.84
CA GLN A 254 42.84 47.62 -20.12
C GLN A 254 42.71 47.52 -18.59
N ALA A 255 41.74 46.79 -18.08
CA ALA A 255 41.55 46.64 -16.65
C ALA A 255 42.80 45.98 -16.00
N PRO A 256 43.36 46.56 -14.94
CA PRO A 256 44.59 46.07 -14.33
C PRO A 256 44.37 44.77 -13.52
N ASP A 257 43.17 44.54 -13.04
CA ASP A 257 42.81 43.40 -12.20
C ASP A 257 41.34 42.95 -12.39
N LEU A 258 41.03 41.81 -11.80
CA LEU A 258 39.70 41.20 -11.89
C LEU A 258 38.63 42.07 -11.20
N ASP A 259 38.96 42.71 -10.08
CA ASP A 259 38.01 43.51 -9.31
C ASP A 259 37.57 44.76 -10.08
N THR A 260 38.52 45.42 -10.75
CA THR A 260 38.24 46.55 -11.65
C THR A 260 37.37 46.10 -12.84
N THR A 261 37.64 44.92 -13.39
CA THR A 261 36.83 44.33 -14.48
C THR A 261 35.40 44.08 -14.02
N VAL A 262 35.20 43.48 -12.83
CA VAL A 262 33.89 43.24 -12.26
C VAL A 262 33.13 44.54 -12.01
N ALA A 263 33.77 45.54 -11.40
CA ALA A 263 33.15 46.84 -11.15
C ALA A 263 32.76 47.56 -12.46
N PHE A 264 33.57 47.44 -13.50
CA PHE A 264 33.26 47.99 -14.81
C PHE A 264 32.06 47.32 -15.43
N ILE A 265 32.00 45.98 -15.45
CA ILE A 265 30.81 45.25 -15.97
C ILE A 265 29.55 45.61 -15.18
N ASP A 266 29.64 45.65 -13.84
CA ASP A 266 28.51 46.01 -12.98
C ASP A 266 27.95 47.41 -13.31
N SER A 267 28.86 48.41 -13.51
CA SER A 267 28.47 49.74 -13.92
C SER A 267 27.76 49.81 -15.29
N LYS A 268 28.18 48.95 -16.22
CA LYS A 268 27.56 48.84 -17.56
C LYS A 268 26.22 48.12 -17.55
N LEU A 269 26.00 47.26 -16.57
CA LEU A 269 24.73 46.60 -16.36
C LEU A 269 23.71 47.47 -15.59
N GLU A 270 24.14 48.56 -14.92
CA GLU A 270 23.30 49.44 -14.10
C GLU A 270 21.96 49.89 -14.77
N PRO A 271 22.00 50.34 -16.06
CA PRO A 271 20.76 50.77 -16.73
C PRO A 271 19.72 49.65 -16.90
N TYR A 272 20.16 48.38 -16.87
CA TYR A 272 19.36 47.17 -17.13
C TYR A 272 18.97 46.43 -15.86
N LYS A 273 19.52 46.81 -14.68
CA LYS A 273 19.24 46.13 -13.40
C LYS A 273 17.76 46.11 -13.01
N LYS A 274 16.99 47.11 -13.47
CA LYS A 274 15.56 47.21 -13.20
C LYS A 274 14.74 46.13 -13.89
N ASP A 275 15.24 45.56 -14.97
CA ASP A 275 14.56 44.56 -15.79
C ASP A 275 14.87 43.14 -15.33
N PHE A 276 15.76 42.97 -14.36
CA PHE A 276 16.16 41.68 -13.84
C PHE A 276 15.28 41.20 -12.69
N VAL A 277 15.07 39.89 -12.61
CA VAL A 277 14.23 39.24 -11.57
C VAL A 277 14.88 39.37 -10.18
N ARG A 278 16.19 39.51 -10.10
CA ARG A 278 16.96 39.71 -8.86
C ARG A 278 18.17 40.60 -9.09
N GLU A 279 18.80 41.06 -7.99
CA GLU A 279 20.06 41.81 -8.05
C GLU A 279 21.21 40.98 -8.65
N VAL A 280 22.03 41.67 -9.42
CA VAL A 280 23.27 41.10 -9.98
C VAL A 280 24.33 41.01 -8.89
N LYS A 281 24.83 39.81 -8.65
CA LYS A 281 25.91 39.57 -7.69
C LYS A 281 27.27 39.45 -8.39
N ARG A 282 28.34 39.56 -7.60
CA ARG A 282 29.72 39.38 -8.09
C ARG A 282 29.91 38.06 -8.83
N GLU A 283 29.34 36.97 -8.27
CA GLU A 283 29.41 35.62 -8.84
C GLU A 283 28.79 35.54 -10.24
N ASP A 284 27.70 36.28 -10.48
CA ASP A 284 27.03 36.34 -11.80
C ASP A 284 27.93 36.97 -12.85
N ILE A 285 28.65 38.04 -12.46
CA ILE A 285 29.61 38.72 -13.34
C ILE A 285 30.83 37.83 -13.61
N LEU A 286 31.34 37.16 -12.61
CA LEU A 286 32.42 36.16 -12.79
C LEU A 286 32.01 35.06 -13.76
N ARG A 287 30.78 34.58 -13.65
CA ARG A 287 30.20 33.58 -14.58
C ARG A 287 30.07 34.14 -16.02
N LEU A 288 29.80 35.43 -16.21
CA LEU A 288 29.87 36.07 -17.54
C LEU A 288 31.26 36.04 -18.14
N LEU A 289 32.29 36.22 -17.32
CA LEU A 289 33.71 36.19 -17.76
C LEU A 289 34.16 34.78 -18.17
N GLU A 290 33.49 33.74 -17.68
CA GLU A 290 33.77 32.34 -18.07
C GLU A 290 33.17 31.96 -19.43
N ILE A 291 32.38 32.84 -20.06
CA ILE A 291 31.76 32.56 -21.35
C ILE A 291 32.83 32.42 -22.43
N LYS A 292 32.89 31.26 -23.05
CA LYS A 292 33.86 30.96 -24.12
C LYS A 292 33.64 31.87 -25.32
N MET A 293 34.71 32.38 -25.91
CA MET A 293 34.68 33.24 -27.10
C MET A 293 33.90 32.61 -28.26
N GLN A 294 33.98 31.27 -28.42
CA GLN A 294 33.19 30.54 -29.40
C GLN A 294 31.66 30.72 -29.22
N ARG A 295 31.18 30.82 -27.98
CA ARG A 295 29.76 31.06 -27.68
C ARG A 295 29.37 32.49 -28.04
N ILE A 296 30.22 33.46 -27.79
CA ILE A 296 30.03 34.84 -28.17
C ILE A 296 29.91 34.99 -29.69
N LEU A 297 30.86 34.35 -30.44
CA LEU A 297 30.88 34.41 -31.90
C LEU A 297 29.68 33.71 -32.55
N LYS A 298 29.14 32.70 -31.92
CA LYS A 298 27.94 31.94 -32.37
C LYS A 298 26.62 32.46 -31.79
N PHE A 299 26.67 33.56 -31.03
CA PHE A 299 25.47 34.13 -30.42
C PHE A 299 24.48 34.58 -31.49
N ASN A 300 23.25 34.11 -31.36
CA ASN A 300 22.14 34.48 -32.22
C ASN A 300 21.03 35.07 -31.30
N LYS A 301 20.71 36.35 -31.53
CA LYS A 301 19.76 37.09 -30.78
C LYS A 301 18.38 36.46 -30.81
N ASP A 302 17.90 36.09 -32.01
CA ASP A 302 16.55 35.54 -32.19
C ASP A 302 16.38 34.24 -31.42
N LYS A 303 17.42 33.37 -31.45
CA LYS A 303 17.40 32.11 -30.67
C LYS A 303 17.46 32.35 -29.15
N ALA A 304 18.18 33.39 -28.70
CA ALA A 304 18.22 33.75 -27.28
C ALA A 304 16.80 34.25 -26.83
N ASP A 305 16.17 35.09 -27.65
CA ASP A 305 14.84 35.62 -27.39
C ASP A 305 13.78 34.50 -27.39
N GLU A 306 13.83 33.55 -28.33
CA GLU A 306 12.98 32.37 -28.34
C GLU A 306 13.18 31.48 -27.10
N LEU A 307 14.42 31.31 -26.64
CA LEU A 307 14.70 30.52 -25.43
C LEU A 307 14.11 31.21 -24.20
N MET A 308 14.34 32.54 -24.07
CA MET A 308 13.82 33.33 -22.94
C MET A 308 12.28 33.34 -22.94
N ALA A 309 11.63 33.45 -24.10
CA ALA A 309 10.18 33.37 -24.23
C ALA A 309 9.65 32.01 -23.75
N ARG A 310 10.24 30.90 -24.19
CA ARG A 310 9.88 29.54 -23.73
C ARG A 310 10.04 29.36 -22.21
N ILE A 311 11.14 29.86 -21.64
CA ILE A 311 11.35 29.80 -20.20
C ILE A 311 10.28 30.60 -19.47
N SER A 312 9.95 31.81 -19.96
CA SER A 312 8.91 32.65 -19.37
C SER A 312 7.52 31.99 -19.44
N GLU A 313 7.18 31.37 -20.56
CA GLU A 313 5.92 30.60 -20.70
C GLU A 313 5.86 29.43 -19.73
N GLU A 314 6.98 28.71 -19.54
CA GLU A 314 7.07 27.61 -18.57
C GLU A 314 6.90 28.12 -17.14
N ILE A 315 7.50 29.27 -16.78
CA ILE A 315 7.30 29.90 -15.46
C ILE A 315 5.83 30.25 -15.23
N VAL A 316 5.17 30.90 -16.19
CA VAL A 316 3.74 31.25 -16.08
C VAL A 316 2.88 30.01 -15.91
N LYS A 317 3.19 28.91 -16.61
CA LYS A 317 2.49 27.63 -16.44
C LYS A 317 2.66 27.08 -15.02
N ILE A 318 3.90 27.08 -14.51
CA ILE A 318 4.19 26.62 -13.15
C ILE A 318 3.48 27.47 -12.10
N GLU A 319 3.39 28.79 -12.28
CA GLU A 319 2.67 29.68 -11.38
C GLU A 319 1.16 29.34 -11.33
N LYS A 320 0.54 29.08 -12.47
CA LYS A 320 -0.84 28.58 -12.54
C LYS A 320 -1.01 27.22 -11.87
N ASP A 321 -0.06 26.32 -12.05
CA ASP A 321 -0.07 25.00 -11.41
C ASP A 321 0.08 25.14 -9.87
N LEU A 322 0.90 26.06 -9.39
CA LEU A 322 1.05 26.38 -7.96
C LEU A 322 -0.23 26.97 -7.34
N GLU A 323 -0.95 27.83 -8.08
CA GLU A 323 -2.26 28.35 -7.66
C GLU A 323 -3.31 27.24 -7.57
N ASN A 324 -3.21 26.21 -8.43
CA ASN A 324 -4.15 25.10 -8.52
C ASN A 324 -3.51 23.77 -8.13
N ILE A 325 -2.77 23.74 -7.03
CA ILE A 325 -2.01 22.54 -6.60
C ILE A 325 -2.87 21.30 -6.36
N VAL A 326 -4.14 21.46 -6.01
CA VAL A 326 -5.10 20.35 -5.89
C VAL A 326 -5.31 19.67 -7.23
N GLN A 327 -5.52 20.46 -8.30
CA GLN A 327 -5.67 19.89 -9.64
C GLN A 327 -4.40 19.21 -10.13
N VAL A 328 -3.22 19.72 -9.78
CA VAL A 328 -1.94 19.06 -10.07
C VAL A 328 -1.86 17.69 -9.39
N ALA A 329 -2.29 17.60 -8.13
CA ALA A 329 -2.33 16.32 -7.40
C ALA A 329 -3.36 15.35 -8.00
N VAL A 330 -4.54 15.82 -8.41
CA VAL A 330 -5.54 15.01 -9.12
C VAL A 330 -4.97 14.47 -10.43
N ASN A 331 -4.33 15.32 -11.23
CA ASN A 331 -3.70 14.92 -12.48
C ASN A 331 -2.57 13.91 -12.27
N TRP A 332 -1.82 14.05 -11.17
CA TRP A 332 -0.79 13.09 -10.76
C TRP A 332 -1.37 11.70 -10.52
N TYR A 333 -2.40 11.56 -9.69
CA TYR A 333 -3.03 10.27 -9.42
C TYR A 333 -3.66 9.65 -10.65
N ASN A 334 -4.33 10.46 -11.49
CA ASN A 334 -4.89 9.99 -12.75
C ASN A 334 -3.81 9.51 -13.72
N MET A 335 -2.68 10.20 -13.81
CA MET A 335 -1.54 9.81 -14.64
C MET A 335 -0.92 8.48 -14.17
N ILE A 336 -0.71 8.32 -12.85
CA ILE A 336 -0.20 7.07 -12.27
C ILE A 336 -1.17 5.93 -12.54
N LYS A 337 -2.47 6.13 -12.33
CA LYS A 337 -3.51 5.13 -12.60
C LYS A 337 -3.53 4.73 -14.07
N ALA A 338 -3.49 5.68 -14.98
CA ALA A 338 -3.46 5.40 -16.43
C ALA A 338 -2.19 4.64 -16.85
N LYS A 339 -1.04 4.97 -16.25
CA LYS A 339 0.25 4.37 -16.63
C LYS A 339 0.45 2.95 -16.07
N TYR A 340 -0.04 2.68 -14.88
CA TYR A 340 0.27 1.44 -14.13
C TYR A 340 -0.96 0.60 -13.77
N GLY A 341 -2.14 1.20 -13.70
CA GLY A 341 -3.34 0.58 -13.14
C GLY A 341 -3.84 -0.66 -13.87
N ALA A 342 -3.57 -0.79 -15.17
CA ALA A 342 -3.94 -1.97 -15.95
C ALA A 342 -3.33 -3.29 -15.41
N ASN A 343 -2.19 -3.19 -14.70
CA ASN A 343 -1.50 -4.34 -14.12
C ASN A 343 -2.05 -4.76 -12.75
N TYR A 344 -2.97 -3.99 -12.17
CA TYR A 344 -3.45 -4.17 -10.80
C TYR A 344 -4.99 -4.17 -10.74
N PRO A 345 -5.68 -5.11 -11.43
CA PRO A 345 -7.11 -5.30 -11.23
C PRO A 345 -7.37 -5.73 -9.80
N ARG A 346 -8.59 -5.52 -9.30
CA ARG A 346 -9.00 -6.10 -8.01
C ARG A 346 -9.03 -7.61 -8.12
N LEU A 347 -8.39 -8.28 -7.16
CA LEU A 347 -8.28 -9.74 -7.13
C LEU A 347 -9.24 -10.37 -6.14
N THR A 348 -9.45 -9.74 -4.98
CA THR A 348 -10.29 -10.30 -3.91
C THR A 348 -11.73 -9.86 -4.07
N GLU A 349 -12.66 -10.79 -4.06
CA GLU A 349 -14.10 -10.52 -4.16
C GLU A 349 -14.69 -10.22 -2.77
N ILE A 350 -15.36 -9.07 -2.63
CA ILE A 350 -16.04 -8.69 -1.40
C ILE A 350 -17.40 -9.40 -1.35
N ARG A 351 -17.63 -10.18 -0.29
CA ARG A 351 -18.89 -10.89 -0.02
C ARG A 351 -19.24 -10.81 1.45
N SER A 352 -20.52 -10.83 1.74
CA SER A 352 -21.04 -11.11 3.08
C SER A 352 -21.05 -12.62 3.32
N PHE A 353 -20.49 -13.06 4.44
CA PHE A 353 -20.47 -14.50 4.74
C PHE A 353 -21.62 -14.88 5.66
N ASP A 354 -22.40 -15.89 5.25
CA ASP A 354 -23.37 -16.49 6.14
C ASP A 354 -22.67 -17.13 7.34
N THR A 355 -23.31 -17.05 8.50
CA THR A 355 -22.81 -17.70 9.70
C THR A 355 -22.99 -19.20 9.57
N ILE A 356 -21.87 -19.93 9.49
CA ILE A 356 -21.89 -21.39 9.48
C ILE A 356 -22.00 -21.86 10.93
N GLU A 357 -23.12 -22.51 11.25
CA GLU A 357 -23.30 -23.17 12.55
C GLU A 357 -22.51 -24.48 12.56
N ALA A 358 -21.35 -24.47 13.22
CA ALA A 358 -20.45 -25.63 13.26
C ALA A 358 -21.15 -26.93 13.68
N ALA A 359 -22.12 -26.87 14.60
CA ALA A 359 -22.88 -28.03 15.04
C ALA A 359 -23.76 -28.67 13.93
N LYS A 360 -24.16 -27.88 12.89
CA LYS A 360 -24.94 -28.40 11.77
C LYS A 360 -24.12 -29.06 10.66
N VAL A 361 -22.86 -28.75 10.58
CA VAL A 361 -21.94 -29.21 9.50
C VAL A 361 -20.91 -30.21 9.97
N VAL A 362 -20.74 -30.37 11.28
CA VAL A 362 -19.83 -31.36 11.84
C VAL A 362 -20.38 -32.76 11.65
N GLU A 363 -19.53 -33.70 11.36
CA GLU A 363 -19.88 -35.13 11.33
C GLU A 363 -19.94 -35.68 12.75
N ALA A 364 -20.88 -36.57 13.02
CA ALA A 364 -20.97 -37.30 14.30
C ALA A 364 -19.81 -38.30 14.40
N ASN A 365 -18.72 -37.87 15.06
CA ASN A 365 -17.47 -38.59 15.16
C ASN A 365 -17.26 -39.33 16.47
N GLU A 366 -18.15 -39.12 17.45
CA GLU A 366 -18.11 -39.71 18.77
C GLU A 366 -19.39 -40.49 19.07
N LYS A 367 -19.30 -41.42 20.03
CA LYS A 367 -20.45 -42.16 20.55
C LYS A 367 -20.65 -41.80 22.00
N LEU A 368 -21.86 -41.39 22.33
CA LEU A 368 -22.25 -41.06 23.69
C LEU A 368 -22.78 -42.26 24.41
N TYR A 369 -22.30 -42.50 25.62
CA TYR A 369 -22.71 -43.60 26.49
C TYR A 369 -23.16 -43.08 27.84
N ILE A 370 -24.06 -43.82 28.53
CA ILE A 370 -24.55 -43.45 29.84
C ILE A 370 -24.43 -44.63 30.80
N ASN A 371 -23.94 -44.37 32.01
CA ASN A 371 -24.03 -45.27 33.15
C ASN A 371 -25.09 -44.74 34.12
N ARG A 372 -26.30 -45.29 34.05
CA ARG A 372 -27.42 -44.84 34.85
C ARG A 372 -27.29 -45.23 36.33
N ALA A 373 -26.54 -46.28 36.65
CA ALA A 373 -26.33 -46.75 38.01
C ALA A 373 -25.42 -45.79 38.79
N ASP A 374 -24.31 -45.37 38.16
CA ASP A 374 -23.31 -44.51 38.77
C ASP A 374 -23.54 -43.03 38.47
N GLY A 375 -24.45 -42.68 37.56
CA GLY A 375 -24.81 -41.30 37.19
C GLY A 375 -23.79 -40.64 36.28
N PHE A 376 -23.07 -41.39 35.42
CA PHE A 376 -22.11 -40.83 34.47
C PHE A 376 -22.61 -40.86 33.03
N ILE A 377 -22.28 -39.86 32.25
CA ILE A 377 -22.47 -39.80 30.81
C ILE A 377 -21.19 -39.31 30.12
N GLY A 378 -20.83 -39.84 28.96
CA GLY A 378 -19.65 -39.42 28.23
C GLY A 378 -19.21 -40.35 27.11
N THR A 379 -18.24 -39.95 26.33
CA THR A 379 -17.72 -40.73 25.19
C THR A 379 -16.70 -41.79 25.61
N GLY A 380 -16.10 -41.65 26.78
CA GLY A 380 -15.14 -42.61 27.35
C GLY A 380 -15.76 -43.86 27.95
N LEU A 381 -17.10 -43.91 28.13
CA LEU A 381 -17.81 -45.00 28.81
C LEU A 381 -18.19 -46.14 27.86
N LYS A 382 -17.27 -46.66 27.10
CA LYS A 382 -17.48 -47.61 25.99
C LYS A 382 -18.11 -48.94 26.36
N HIS A 383 -18.20 -49.28 27.64
CA HIS A 383 -18.76 -50.52 28.16
C HIS A 383 -20.20 -50.35 28.72
N ASP A 384 -20.70 -49.09 28.74
CA ASP A 384 -21.98 -48.73 29.27
C ASP A 384 -23.07 -48.61 28.15
N GLU A 385 -24.28 -48.20 28.49
CA GLU A 385 -25.41 -48.10 27.59
C GLU A 385 -25.14 -47.03 26.50
N PHE A 386 -25.19 -47.40 25.21
CA PHE A 386 -25.10 -46.50 24.09
C PHE A 386 -26.33 -45.60 24.01
N VAL A 387 -26.15 -44.28 23.86
CA VAL A 387 -27.23 -43.29 23.75
C VAL A 387 -27.43 -42.87 22.31
N GLU A 388 -26.39 -42.24 21.71
CA GLU A 388 -26.51 -41.64 20.38
C GLU A 388 -25.09 -41.38 19.80
N ASN A 389 -25.01 -41.23 18.47
CA ASN A 389 -23.84 -40.68 17.84
C ASN A 389 -23.86 -39.17 18.00
N CYS A 390 -22.75 -38.58 18.39
CA CYS A 390 -22.61 -37.15 18.61
C CYS A 390 -21.27 -36.62 18.11
N SER A 391 -21.10 -35.32 18.18
CA SER A 391 -19.84 -34.67 17.93
C SER A 391 -19.22 -34.16 19.25
N ASP A 392 -17.90 -33.99 19.26
CA ASP A 392 -17.17 -33.37 20.37
C ASP A 392 -17.55 -31.87 20.64
N ILE A 393 -18.33 -31.26 19.76
CA ILE A 393 -18.86 -29.90 19.91
C ILE A 393 -20.35 -29.85 20.24
N ASP A 394 -21.04 -30.98 20.34
CA ASP A 394 -22.43 -31.03 20.72
C ASP A 394 -22.61 -30.75 22.21
N ASP A 395 -23.76 -30.18 22.56
CA ASP A 395 -24.17 -30.02 23.94
C ASP A 395 -25.14 -31.14 24.31
N VAL A 396 -24.99 -31.65 25.53
CA VAL A 396 -25.88 -32.65 26.11
C VAL A 396 -26.65 -32.03 27.26
N ILE A 397 -27.96 -32.27 27.29
CA ILE A 397 -28.83 -31.94 28.41
C ILE A 397 -28.96 -33.17 29.31
N ILE A 398 -28.61 -33.03 30.59
CA ILE A 398 -28.70 -34.06 31.61
C ILE A 398 -29.80 -33.66 32.56
N PHE A 399 -30.84 -34.51 32.69
CA PHE A 399 -31.93 -34.32 33.69
C PHE A 399 -31.64 -35.21 34.89
N TYR A 400 -31.54 -34.59 36.06
CA TYR A 400 -31.31 -35.30 37.32
C TYR A 400 -32.65 -35.74 37.96
N ARG A 401 -32.60 -36.74 38.85
CA ARG A 401 -33.79 -37.27 39.53
C ARG A 401 -34.47 -36.29 40.47
N ASP A 402 -33.73 -35.28 40.96
CA ASP A 402 -34.24 -34.18 41.78
C ASP A 402 -35.02 -33.10 41.00
N GLY A 403 -35.14 -33.28 39.67
CA GLY A 403 -35.83 -32.34 38.81
C GLY A 403 -34.93 -31.19 38.29
N THR A 404 -33.68 -31.15 38.66
CA THR A 404 -32.69 -30.18 38.08
C THR A 404 -32.19 -30.66 36.73
N TYR A 405 -31.59 -29.75 35.95
CA TYR A 405 -30.95 -30.10 34.70
C TYR A 405 -29.62 -29.35 34.53
N LYS A 406 -28.76 -29.92 33.75
CA LYS A 406 -27.46 -29.34 33.36
C LYS A 406 -27.28 -29.45 31.87
N VAL A 407 -26.90 -28.34 31.23
CA VAL A 407 -26.44 -28.32 29.83
C VAL A 407 -24.93 -28.19 29.84
N THR A 408 -24.28 -29.09 29.15
CA THR A 408 -22.82 -29.09 29.08
C THR A 408 -22.34 -29.71 27.76
N ARG A 409 -21.17 -29.33 27.31
CA ARG A 409 -20.54 -29.91 26.13
C ARG A 409 -20.22 -31.38 26.38
N VAL A 410 -20.33 -32.19 25.32
CA VAL A 410 -19.92 -33.61 25.36
C VAL A 410 -18.44 -33.69 25.78
N ALA A 411 -18.11 -34.63 26.66
CA ALA A 411 -16.77 -34.90 27.15
C ALA A 411 -16.61 -36.40 27.44
N ASP A 412 -15.39 -36.83 27.73
CA ASP A 412 -15.06 -38.24 27.98
C ASP A 412 -15.89 -38.81 29.15
N LYS A 413 -16.07 -38.04 30.21
CA LYS A 413 -16.87 -38.41 31.38
C LYS A 413 -17.42 -37.17 32.07
N LEU A 414 -18.73 -37.13 32.23
CA LEU A 414 -19.47 -36.09 32.92
C LEU A 414 -20.27 -36.71 34.09
N PHE A 415 -20.45 -35.93 35.17
CA PHE A 415 -21.24 -36.29 36.35
C PHE A 415 -22.33 -35.26 36.59
#